data_d5c4201ea98bedc9655a40831e894dc8
#
_entry.id   d5c4201ea98bedc9655a40831e894dc8
#
_cell.length_a   1.000
_cell.length_b   1.000
_cell.length_c   1.000
_cell.angle_alpha   90.00
_cell.angle_beta   90.00
_cell.angle_gamma   90.00
#
_symmetry.space_group_name_H-M   'P 1'
#
loop_
_entity.id
_entity.type
_entity.pdbx_description
1 polymer ?
#
loop_
_entity_poly.entity_id
_entity_poly.type
_entity_poly.pdbx_seq_one_letter_code
_entity_poly.pdbx_strand_id
1 'polypeptide(L)'
;MRTILTVLTFVALSVQAAPKPNVVLFLVDDMGWMDLSCQGSDYYKTPAIDRLATEGIRFSNGYAACAVCSPTRAALQTGRYPHRVGVTDWIRSRFQRGRIGTPSKNPTEYVGGRNREFFCPPNPYWMEHEEITIPEALKARGYQSGYIGKWHLGDPAWFPPGQGYDENKGGCD
;
A
#
# COMPACT_ATOMS: atom_id res chain seq x y z
N MET A 1 -60.17 23.07 35.05
CA MET A 1 -58.83 22.47 34.79
C MET A 1 -58.75 22.16 33.32
N ARG A 2 -57.97 22.93 32.57
CA ARG A 2 -57.72 22.69 31.13
C ARG A 2 -56.34 22.02 31.01
N THR A 3 -56.32 20.76 30.63
CA THR A 3 -55.11 19.97 30.40
C THR A 3 -54.55 20.34 29.02
N ILE A 4 -53.40 21.01 28.99
CA ILE A 4 -52.68 21.30 27.76
C ILE A 4 -51.84 20.07 27.41
N LEU A 5 -52.23 19.41 26.32
CA LEU A 5 -51.48 18.27 25.75
C LEU A 5 -50.38 18.83 24.82
N THR A 6 -49.15 18.82 25.30
CA THR A 6 -48.00 19.23 24.50
C THR A 6 -47.57 18.06 23.62
N VAL A 7 -47.83 18.14 22.31
CA VAL A 7 -47.33 17.19 21.32
C VAL A 7 -45.90 17.55 20.96
N LEU A 8 -44.94 16.76 21.43
CA LEU A 8 -43.54 16.85 20.97
C LEU A 8 -43.41 16.21 19.59
N THR A 9 -43.25 17.02 18.57
CA THR A 9 -42.97 16.56 17.20
C THR A 9 -41.45 16.29 17.12
N PHE A 10 -41.04 15.02 17.10
CA PHE A 10 -39.67 14.59 16.79
C PHE A 10 -39.45 14.76 15.28
N VAL A 11 -38.71 15.79 14.89
CA VAL A 11 -38.17 15.90 13.54
C VAL A 11 -36.97 14.98 13.43
N ALA A 12 -37.14 13.81 12.87
CA ALA A 12 -36.06 12.91 12.50
C ALA A 12 -35.27 13.55 11.33
N LEU A 13 -34.15 14.22 11.66
CA LEU A 13 -33.18 14.61 10.67
C LEU A 13 -32.57 13.33 10.09
N SER A 14 -33.00 12.94 8.91
CA SER A 14 -32.32 11.91 8.13
C SER A 14 -30.95 12.44 7.71
N VAL A 15 -29.91 12.07 8.46
CA VAL A 15 -28.53 12.28 8.03
C VAL A 15 -28.30 11.38 6.82
N GLN A 16 -28.42 11.95 5.65
CA GLN A 16 -28.11 11.26 4.41
C GLN A 16 -26.60 11.06 4.39
N ALA A 17 -26.18 9.79 4.49
CA ALA A 17 -24.76 9.47 4.39
C ALA A 17 -24.22 9.98 3.06
N ALA A 18 -23.12 10.74 3.11
CA ALA A 18 -22.46 11.21 1.89
C ALA A 18 -22.08 10.01 1.01
N PRO A 19 -22.18 10.12 -0.31
CA PRO A 19 -21.77 9.05 -1.21
C PRO A 19 -20.31 8.68 -0.94
N LYS A 20 -20.02 7.39 -0.95
CA LYS A 20 -18.66 6.89 -0.73
C LYS A 20 -17.73 7.42 -1.82
N PRO A 21 -16.60 8.05 -1.49
CA PRO A 21 -15.67 8.54 -2.50
C PRO A 21 -14.97 7.39 -3.20
N ASN A 22 -14.67 7.53 -4.47
CA ASN A 22 -13.69 6.68 -5.14
C ASN A 22 -12.28 7.07 -4.68
N VAL A 23 -11.40 6.08 -4.59
CA VAL A 23 -10.01 6.28 -4.17
C VAL A 23 -9.09 5.85 -5.32
N VAL A 24 -8.24 6.74 -5.77
CA VAL A 24 -7.19 6.45 -6.75
C VAL A 24 -5.85 6.71 -6.10
N LEU A 25 -5.02 5.66 -6.00
CA LEU A 25 -3.70 5.72 -5.41
C LEU A 25 -2.63 5.58 -6.50
N PHE A 26 -1.79 6.59 -6.66
CA PHE A 26 -0.62 6.56 -7.52
C PHE A 26 0.64 6.36 -6.69
N LEU A 27 1.30 5.22 -6.86
CA LEU A 27 2.61 4.95 -6.29
C LEU A 27 3.66 5.03 -7.41
N VAL A 28 4.49 6.06 -7.37
CA VAL A 28 5.59 6.23 -8.32
C VAL A 28 6.83 5.55 -7.76
N ASP A 29 7.35 4.59 -8.53
CA ASP A 29 8.54 3.82 -8.16
C ASP A 29 9.81 4.62 -8.51
N ASP A 30 10.79 4.60 -7.61
CA ASP A 30 12.10 5.26 -7.75
C ASP A 30 12.05 6.78 -8.06
N MET A 31 11.02 7.49 -7.59
CA MET A 31 10.94 8.94 -7.71
C MET A 31 11.69 9.62 -6.54
N GLY A 32 12.67 10.46 -6.88
CA GLY A 32 13.38 11.26 -5.89
C GLY A 32 12.57 12.47 -5.42
N TRP A 33 12.93 12.99 -4.24
CA TRP A 33 12.25 14.16 -3.65
C TRP A 33 12.23 15.38 -4.59
N MET A 34 13.33 15.63 -5.32
CA MET A 34 13.48 16.76 -6.21
C MET A 34 13.06 16.48 -7.67
N ASP A 35 12.37 15.38 -7.94
CA ASP A 35 11.98 15.03 -9.32
C ASP A 35 10.68 15.71 -9.79
N LEU A 36 10.03 16.45 -8.91
CA LEU A 36 8.81 17.18 -9.24
C LEU A 36 9.07 18.70 -9.32
N SER A 37 8.48 19.39 -10.30
CA SER A 37 8.60 20.84 -10.43
C SER A 37 8.06 21.58 -9.18
N CYS A 38 6.96 21.11 -8.59
CA CYS A 38 6.40 21.67 -7.36
C CYS A 38 7.30 21.46 -6.13
N GLN A 39 8.36 20.67 -6.23
CA GLN A 39 9.37 20.45 -5.20
C GLN A 39 10.72 21.08 -5.54
N GLY A 40 10.81 21.82 -6.66
CA GLY A 40 11.98 22.60 -7.06
C GLY A 40 12.81 21.98 -8.17
N SER A 41 12.31 20.97 -8.90
CA SER A 41 13.00 20.46 -10.08
C SER A 41 12.99 21.47 -11.21
N ASP A 42 14.18 21.82 -11.70
CA ASP A 42 14.34 22.63 -12.91
C ASP A 42 14.38 21.73 -14.17
N TYR A 43 14.69 20.49 -14.00
CA TYR A 43 14.89 19.52 -15.09
C TYR A 43 13.57 18.86 -15.52
N TYR A 44 12.83 18.28 -14.57
CA TYR A 44 11.56 17.61 -14.87
C TYR A 44 10.41 18.61 -14.93
N LYS A 45 9.51 18.40 -15.87
CA LYS A 45 8.27 19.18 -16.01
C LYS A 45 7.08 18.30 -15.66
N THR A 46 6.41 18.63 -14.56
CA THR A 46 5.34 17.81 -13.98
C THR A 46 4.01 18.58 -13.82
N PRO A 47 3.47 19.21 -14.90
CA PRO A 47 2.36 20.16 -14.78
C PRO A 47 1.08 19.56 -14.20
N ALA A 48 0.81 18.27 -14.46
CA ALA A 48 -0.36 17.59 -13.91
C ALA A 48 -0.23 17.35 -12.39
N ILE A 49 0.97 16.95 -11.92
CA ILE A 49 1.24 16.75 -10.50
C ILE A 49 1.32 18.09 -9.78
N ASP A 50 1.90 19.11 -10.40
CA ASP A 50 1.98 20.46 -9.85
C ASP A 50 0.58 21.08 -9.65
N ARG A 51 -0.34 20.82 -10.61
CA ARG A 51 -1.74 21.21 -10.46
C ARG A 51 -2.40 20.47 -9.30
N LEU A 52 -2.19 19.17 -9.18
CA LEU A 52 -2.71 18.38 -8.06
C LEU A 52 -2.17 18.88 -6.71
N ALA A 53 -0.89 19.24 -6.65
CA ALA A 53 -0.26 19.82 -5.47
C ALA A 53 -0.85 21.20 -5.08
N THR A 54 -1.35 21.96 -6.06
CA THR A 54 -1.97 23.28 -5.85
C THR A 54 -3.44 23.17 -5.46
N GLU A 55 -4.18 22.24 -6.06
CA GLU A 55 -5.60 22.03 -5.83
C GLU A 55 -5.89 21.15 -4.61
N GLY A 56 -4.93 20.33 -4.19
CA GLY A 56 -5.05 19.37 -3.10
C GLY A 56 -4.22 19.71 -1.86
N ILE A 57 -3.83 18.68 -1.13
CA ILE A 57 -3.00 18.80 0.07
C ILE A 57 -1.62 18.20 -0.21
N ARG A 58 -0.57 18.97 0.00
CA ARG A 58 0.81 18.50 -0.06
C ARG A 58 1.38 18.32 1.34
N PHE A 59 1.80 17.11 1.65
CA PHE A 59 2.45 16.77 2.91
C PHE A 59 3.95 17.04 2.81
N SER A 60 4.45 18.02 3.56
CA SER A 60 5.88 18.36 3.60
C SER A 60 6.75 17.30 4.29
N ASN A 61 6.16 16.53 5.19
CA ASN A 61 6.82 15.50 5.99
C ASN A 61 6.20 14.11 5.71
N GLY A 62 5.87 13.83 4.44
CA GLY A 62 5.45 12.50 4.00
C GLY A 62 6.68 11.64 3.67
N TYR A 63 6.83 10.50 4.33
CA TYR A 63 7.98 9.61 4.15
C TYR A 63 7.54 8.24 3.67
N ALA A 64 8.31 7.66 2.73
CA ALA A 64 8.18 6.25 2.42
C ALA A 64 8.64 5.41 3.61
N ALA A 65 8.02 4.26 3.82
CA ALA A 65 8.35 3.38 4.94
C ALA A 65 9.74 2.72 4.80
N CYS A 66 10.27 2.67 3.58
CA CYS A 66 11.58 2.14 3.25
C CYS A 66 12.10 2.79 1.96
N ALA A 67 13.42 2.74 1.75
CA ALA A 67 14.07 3.23 0.53
C ALA A 67 13.99 2.26 -0.65
N VAL A 68 13.37 1.09 -0.50
CA VAL A 68 13.25 0.05 -1.54
C VAL A 68 11.81 -0.40 -1.74
N CYS A 69 11.56 -1.04 -2.89
CA CYS A 69 10.23 -1.31 -3.44
C CYS A 69 9.35 -2.18 -2.54
N SER A 70 9.72 -3.46 -2.34
CA SER A 70 8.85 -4.43 -1.67
C SER A 70 8.46 -4.04 -0.24
N PRO A 71 9.37 -3.57 0.63
CA PRO A 71 9.02 -3.13 1.97
C PRO A 71 8.05 -1.93 1.96
N THR A 72 8.30 -0.95 1.07
CA THR A 72 7.41 0.21 0.93
C THR A 72 6.03 -0.19 0.43
N ARG A 73 5.97 -1.11 -0.54
CA ARG A 73 4.72 -1.63 -1.08
C ARG A 73 3.95 -2.44 -0.05
N ALA A 74 4.62 -3.31 0.70
CA ALA A 74 4.01 -4.07 1.79
C ALA A 74 3.44 -3.14 2.88
N ALA A 75 4.22 -2.14 3.27
CA ALA A 75 3.78 -1.14 4.26
C ALA A 75 2.57 -0.34 3.76
N LEU A 76 2.57 0.08 2.50
CA LEU A 76 1.46 0.80 1.88
C LEU A 76 0.20 -0.05 1.85
N GLN A 77 0.30 -1.32 1.42
CA GLN A 77 -0.83 -2.22 1.30
C GLN A 77 -1.48 -2.56 2.65
N THR A 78 -0.69 -2.61 3.72
CA THR A 78 -1.14 -3.10 5.03
C THR A 78 -1.30 -2.00 6.08
N GLY A 79 -0.78 -0.80 5.84
CA GLY A 79 -0.68 0.26 6.85
C GLY A 79 0.27 -0.08 8.02
N ARG A 80 1.15 -1.07 7.86
CA ARG A 80 2.08 -1.56 8.89
C ARG A 80 3.52 -1.35 8.46
N TYR A 81 4.41 -1.10 9.43
CA TYR A 81 5.85 -0.99 9.12
C TYR A 81 6.42 -2.29 8.54
N PRO A 82 7.41 -2.20 7.63
CA PRO A 82 8.01 -3.34 6.94
C PRO A 82 8.44 -4.49 7.87
N HIS A 83 9.06 -4.16 9.00
CA HIS A 83 9.51 -5.16 9.98
C HIS A 83 8.35 -5.87 10.71
N ARG A 84 7.16 -5.29 10.72
CA ARG A 84 5.96 -5.92 11.30
C ARG A 84 5.25 -6.83 10.29
N VAL A 85 5.36 -6.50 9.02
CA VAL A 85 4.86 -7.33 7.90
C VAL A 85 5.85 -8.45 7.57
N GLY A 86 7.11 -8.30 8.02
CA GLY A 86 8.17 -9.25 7.71
C GLY A 86 8.84 -9.06 6.35
N VAL A 87 8.36 -8.11 5.53
CA VAL A 87 8.99 -7.75 4.25
C VAL A 87 10.02 -6.66 4.50
N THR A 88 11.25 -7.04 4.77
CA THR A 88 12.28 -6.16 5.28
C THR A 88 13.29 -5.68 4.23
N ASP A 89 13.33 -6.32 3.07
CA ASP A 89 14.18 -5.94 1.94
C ASP A 89 13.46 -6.26 0.62
N TRP A 90 14.07 -5.88 -0.48
CA TRP A 90 13.59 -6.17 -1.83
C TRP A 90 13.44 -7.69 -2.06
N ILE A 91 12.27 -8.13 -2.47
CA ILE A 91 12.02 -9.51 -2.84
C ILE A 91 12.78 -9.82 -4.13
N ARG A 92 13.69 -10.79 -4.07
CA ARG A 92 14.63 -11.16 -5.15
C ARG A 92 14.66 -12.66 -5.33
N SER A 93 13.60 -13.24 -5.85
CA SER A 93 13.51 -14.69 -5.97
C SER A 93 14.72 -15.32 -6.69
N ARG A 94 15.28 -14.64 -7.70
CA ARG A 94 16.46 -15.10 -8.44
C ARG A 94 17.81 -14.88 -7.71
N PHE A 95 17.88 -14.00 -6.70
CA PHE A 95 19.08 -13.70 -5.93
C PHE A 95 19.02 -14.19 -4.49
N GLN A 96 17.82 -14.51 -4.00
CA GLN A 96 17.68 -15.21 -2.74
C GLN A 96 18.22 -16.63 -2.90
N ARG A 97 18.96 -17.13 -1.91
CA ARG A 97 19.57 -18.47 -1.97
C ARG A 97 18.46 -19.50 -2.20
N GLY A 98 18.58 -20.17 -3.32
CA GLY A 98 17.62 -21.17 -3.76
C GLY A 98 17.39 -21.02 -5.27
N ARG A 99 17.18 -22.12 -5.94
CA ARG A 99 16.90 -22.16 -7.38
C ARG A 99 15.65 -21.32 -7.65
N ILE A 100 15.55 -20.84 -8.90
CA ILE A 100 14.31 -20.41 -9.51
C ILE A 100 13.32 -21.58 -9.45
N GLY A 101 12.58 -21.66 -8.40
CA GLY A 101 11.53 -22.64 -8.12
C GLY A 101 10.71 -22.04 -7.01
N THR A 102 9.41 -22.16 -7.07
CA THR A 102 8.52 -21.59 -6.04
C THR A 102 8.88 -22.24 -4.70
N PRO A 103 9.47 -21.51 -3.75
CA PRO A 103 9.74 -22.05 -2.43
C PRO A 103 8.39 -22.39 -1.75
N SER A 104 8.38 -23.40 -0.91
CA SER A 104 7.16 -23.81 -0.21
C SER A 104 6.85 -22.99 1.04
N LYS A 105 7.81 -22.20 1.50
CA LYS A 105 7.69 -21.33 2.69
C LYS A 105 8.70 -20.19 2.65
N ASN A 106 8.37 -19.13 3.32
CA ASN A 106 9.29 -18.02 3.55
C ASN A 106 10.48 -18.45 4.44
N PRO A 107 11.68 -17.87 4.21
CA PRO A 107 12.85 -18.13 5.04
C PRO A 107 12.66 -17.56 6.45
N THR A 108 13.17 -18.26 7.44
CA THR A 108 13.16 -17.84 8.85
C THR A 108 14.53 -17.54 9.40
N GLU A 109 15.59 -17.83 8.63
CA GLU A 109 16.97 -17.69 9.07
C GLU A 109 17.55 -16.33 8.70
N TYR A 110 18.31 -15.75 9.62
CA TYR A 110 19.05 -14.54 9.37
C TYR A 110 20.18 -14.78 8.35
N VAL A 111 20.37 -13.84 7.44
CA VAL A 111 21.38 -13.92 6.39
C VAL A 111 22.60 -13.12 6.79
N GLY A 112 23.74 -13.81 6.96
CA GLY A 112 25.03 -13.20 7.24
C GLY A 112 26.13 -13.86 6.41
N GLY A 113 27.29 -13.24 6.35
CA GLY A 113 28.49 -13.78 5.70
C GLY A 113 29.64 -13.94 6.71
N ARG A 114 30.62 -14.82 6.39
CA ARG A 114 31.78 -15.13 7.26
C ARG A 114 32.56 -13.89 7.75
N ASN A 115 32.47 -12.76 7.02
CA ASN A 115 33.16 -11.53 7.31
C ASN A 115 32.21 -10.34 7.57
N ARG A 116 30.96 -10.61 8.00
CA ARG A 116 29.99 -9.56 8.32
C ARG A 116 29.76 -9.53 9.81
N GLU A 117 29.87 -8.35 10.38
CA GLU A 117 29.59 -8.07 11.79
C GLU A 117 28.10 -8.12 12.09
N PHE A 118 27.25 -7.83 11.07
CA PHE A 118 25.80 -7.77 11.20
C PHE A 118 25.12 -8.80 10.31
N PHE A 119 23.99 -9.30 10.79
CA PHE A 119 23.11 -10.18 10.06
C PHE A 119 21.86 -9.43 9.61
N CYS A 120 21.42 -9.68 8.37
CA CYS A 120 20.13 -9.20 7.89
C CYS A 120 19.02 -10.14 8.38
N PRO A 121 17.85 -9.60 8.76
CA PRO A 121 16.70 -10.45 9.02
C PRO A 121 16.32 -11.27 7.77
N PRO A 122 15.59 -12.38 7.94
CA PRO A 122 15.10 -13.14 6.81
C PRO A 122 14.25 -12.25 5.92
N ASN A 123 14.52 -12.31 4.61
CA ASN A 123 13.71 -11.61 3.63
C ASN A 123 12.76 -12.60 2.95
N PRO A 124 11.45 -12.38 2.98
CA PRO A 124 10.47 -13.31 2.43
C PRO A 124 10.51 -13.34 0.89
N TYR A 125 9.90 -14.36 0.32
CA TYR A 125 9.64 -14.46 -1.12
C TYR A 125 8.30 -13.84 -1.51
N TRP A 126 7.42 -13.65 -0.53
CA TRP A 126 6.09 -13.04 -0.69
C TRP A 126 5.62 -12.41 0.62
N MET A 127 4.66 -11.51 0.50
CA MET A 127 3.87 -11.04 1.64
C MET A 127 2.81 -12.08 1.98
N GLU A 128 2.70 -12.45 3.24
CA GLU A 128 1.78 -13.49 3.69
C GLU A 128 0.31 -13.09 3.49
N HIS A 129 -0.55 -14.07 3.20
CA HIS A 129 -1.98 -13.84 2.98
C HIS A 129 -2.75 -13.44 4.25
N GLU A 130 -2.17 -13.64 5.42
CA GLU A 130 -2.71 -13.23 6.71
C GLU A 130 -2.63 -11.72 6.93
N GLU A 131 -1.84 -11.02 6.13
CA GLU A 131 -1.77 -9.56 6.17
C GLU A 131 -3.00 -8.95 5.51
N ILE A 132 -3.71 -8.12 6.26
CA ILE A 132 -4.90 -7.43 5.74
C ILE A 132 -4.48 -6.25 4.87
N THR A 133 -4.84 -6.30 3.60
CA THR A 133 -4.52 -5.28 2.60
C THR A 133 -5.60 -4.21 2.49
N ILE A 134 -5.26 -3.08 1.82
CA ILE A 134 -6.23 -2.01 1.52
C ILE A 134 -7.52 -2.54 0.85
N PRO A 135 -7.45 -3.34 -0.24
CA PRO A 135 -8.66 -3.85 -0.88
C PRO A 135 -9.49 -4.75 0.03
N GLU A 136 -8.88 -5.61 0.83
CA GLU A 136 -9.59 -6.46 1.78
C GLU A 136 -10.32 -5.64 2.85
N ALA A 137 -9.66 -4.63 3.40
CA ALA A 137 -10.27 -3.71 4.37
C ALA A 137 -11.45 -2.92 3.77
N LEU A 138 -11.33 -2.50 2.50
CA LEU A 138 -12.37 -1.75 1.80
C LEU A 138 -13.51 -2.63 1.29
N LYS A 139 -13.26 -3.89 1.00
CA LYS A 139 -14.26 -4.85 0.52
C LYS A 139 -15.44 -4.99 1.49
N ALA A 140 -15.14 -5.00 2.80
CA ALA A 140 -16.17 -5.01 3.85
C ALA A 140 -17.08 -3.77 3.82
N ARG A 141 -16.67 -2.71 3.15
CA ARG A 141 -17.42 -1.48 2.92
C ARG A 141 -18.06 -1.42 1.53
N GLY A 142 -17.99 -2.50 0.76
CA GLY A 142 -18.58 -2.64 -0.56
C GLY A 142 -17.84 -1.90 -1.68
N TYR A 143 -16.51 -1.70 -1.52
CA TYR A 143 -15.66 -1.24 -2.61
C TYR A 143 -15.27 -2.40 -3.53
N GLN A 144 -15.13 -2.09 -4.81
CA GLN A 144 -14.40 -2.91 -5.78
C GLN A 144 -13.03 -2.29 -6.01
N SER A 145 -12.00 -3.12 -6.17
CA SER A 145 -10.62 -2.67 -6.21
C SER A 145 -9.88 -3.23 -7.42
N GLY A 146 -9.18 -2.36 -8.14
CA GLY A 146 -8.31 -2.73 -9.25
C GLY A 146 -6.86 -2.40 -8.95
N TYR A 147 -5.94 -3.26 -9.34
CA TYR A 147 -4.50 -3.04 -9.29
C TYR A 147 -3.92 -2.94 -10.71
N ILE A 148 -3.09 -1.93 -10.94
CA ILE A 148 -2.45 -1.69 -12.24
C ILE A 148 -0.97 -1.41 -12.03
N GLY A 149 -0.10 -2.20 -12.66
CA GLY A 149 1.35 -2.00 -12.64
C GLY A 149 2.09 -2.89 -11.65
N LYS A 150 3.32 -2.52 -11.29
CA LYS A 150 4.26 -3.33 -10.51
C LYS A 150 3.71 -3.69 -9.12
N TRP A 151 3.66 -4.99 -8.81
CA TRP A 151 3.25 -5.53 -7.50
C TRP A 151 4.43 -5.75 -6.56
N HIS A 152 5.34 -6.61 -6.92
CA HIS A 152 6.59 -6.94 -6.24
C HIS A 152 6.42 -7.43 -4.78
N LEU A 153 5.36 -8.15 -4.49
CA LEU A 153 5.09 -8.74 -3.18
C LEU A 153 4.88 -10.26 -3.23
N GLY A 154 5.40 -10.91 -4.26
CA GLY A 154 5.44 -12.37 -4.36
C GLY A 154 5.09 -12.91 -5.73
N ASP A 155 5.16 -14.23 -5.86
CA ASP A 155 4.89 -15.02 -7.05
C ASP A 155 3.38 -15.05 -7.41
N PRO A 156 2.97 -15.71 -8.51
CA PRO A 156 1.58 -15.70 -8.98
C PRO A 156 0.50 -16.01 -7.95
N ALA A 157 0.77 -16.89 -6.99
CA ALA A 157 -0.18 -17.20 -5.91
C ALA A 157 -0.45 -16.00 -4.97
N TRP A 158 0.49 -15.07 -4.89
CA TRP A 158 0.45 -13.85 -4.06
C TRP A 158 0.23 -12.57 -4.86
N PHE A 159 -0.12 -12.66 -6.14
CA PHE A 159 -0.46 -11.51 -6.97
C PHE A 159 -1.73 -10.80 -6.46
N PRO A 160 -2.01 -9.58 -6.90
CA PRO A 160 -3.09 -8.76 -6.37
C PRO A 160 -4.43 -9.46 -6.17
N PRO A 161 -4.91 -10.36 -7.05
CA PRO A 161 -6.15 -11.09 -6.78
C PRO A 161 -6.10 -11.99 -5.54
N GLY A 162 -4.94 -12.60 -5.24
CA GLY A 162 -4.72 -13.37 -4.02
C GLY A 162 -4.64 -12.51 -2.76
N GLN A 163 -4.54 -11.19 -2.91
CA GLN A 163 -4.43 -10.19 -1.87
C GLN A 163 -5.63 -9.21 -1.88
N GLY A 164 -6.78 -9.69 -2.34
CA GLY A 164 -8.07 -9.02 -2.18
C GLY A 164 -8.51 -8.11 -3.32
N TYR A 165 -7.69 -7.88 -4.36
CA TYR A 165 -8.07 -7.10 -5.53
C TYR A 165 -9.02 -7.87 -6.45
N ASP A 166 -10.05 -7.20 -6.97
CA ASP A 166 -11.00 -7.79 -7.92
C ASP A 166 -10.45 -7.83 -9.35
N GLU A 167 -9.59 -6.86 -9.69
CA GLU A 167 -8.96 -6.73 -11.01
C GLU A 167 -7.44 -6.57 -10.89
N ASN A 168 -6.71 -7.16 -11.84
CA ASN A 168 -5.25 -7.01 -11.95
C ASN A 168 -4.82 -6.78 -13.40
N LYS A 169 -4.10 -5.70 -13.65
CA LYS A 169 -3.51 -5.36 -14.95
C LYS A 169 -2.00 -5.15 -14.80
N GLY A 170 -1.22 -6.20 -15.09
CA GLY A 170 0.24 -6.15 -15.02
C GLY A 170 0.81 -6.13 -13.59
N GLY A 171 0.00 -6.45 -12.58
CA GLY A 171 0.48 -6.60 -11.20
C GLY A 171 1.27 -7.90 -11.06
N CYS A 172 2.55 -7.80 -11.35
CA CYS A 172 3.59 -8.83 -11.18
C CYS A 172 4.88 -8.14 -10.72
N ASP A 173 6.00 -8.85 -10.71
CA ASP A 173 7.31 -8.30 -10.36
C ASP A 173 7.91 -7.43 -11.46
#